data_a1991f60384ec59405c8ed10ca8e90d2
#
_entry.id   a1991f60384ec59405c8ed10ca8e90d2
#
_cell.length_a   1.000
_cell.length_b   1.000
_cell.length_c   1.000
_cell.angle_alpha   90.00
_cell.angle_beta   90.00
_cell.angle_gamma   90.00
#
_symmetry.space_group_name_H-M   'P 1'
#
loop_
_entity.id
_entity.type
_entity.pdbx_description
1 polymer ?
#
loop_
_entity_poly.entity_id
_entity_poly.type
_entity_poly.pdbx_seq_one_letter_code
_entity_poly.pdbx_strand_id
1 'polypeptide(L)'
;MVLEALFNPFTIKKKPWQMFTAGFLYSIIALAMSYVVFTEIAGILMIFLIVIATLPILYSTIKGEEELDLEIKKESVLLKEHTKVLVFLMFLFLGITTAFVLSYVFLPSAMVDSVFSLQQNAINSVNVNINAEVTGNITKIDLFSRIFVNNLKVLFFCLI
;
A
#
# COMPACT_ATOMS: atom_id res chain seq x y z
N MET A 1 22.52 1.23 10.66
CA MET A 1 23.75 1.03 9.85
C MET A 1 23.65 -0.08 8.81
N VAL A 2 23.30 -1.34 9.14
CA VAL A 2 23.22 -2.40 8.09
C VAL A 2 22.00 -2.24 7.18
N LEU A 3 20.85 -1.85 7.70
CA LEU A 3 19.64 -1.58 6.91
C LEU A 3 19.75 -0.33 6.02
N GLU A 4 20.47 0.69 6.46
CA GLU A 4 20.76 1.89 5.66
C GLU A 4 21.70 1.58 4.48
N ALA A 5 22.63 0.64 4.65
CA ALA A 5 23.52 0.22 3.57
C ALA A 5 22.79 -0.64 2.51
N LEU A 6 21.75 -1.36 2.92
CA LEU A 6 20.93 -2.17 2.00
C LEU A 6 20.00 -1.31 1.15
N PHE A 7 19.58 -0.15 1.67
CA PHE A 7 18.62 0.76 1.05
C PHE A 7 19.16 2.19 0.99
N ASN A 8 20.31 2.38 0.33
CA ASN A 8 20.77 3.73 0.03
C ASN A 8 19.83 4.35 -1.04
N PRO A 9 19.02 5.36 -0.69
CA PRO A 9 18.00 5.92 -1.59
C PRO A 9 18.58 6.45 -2.90
N PHE A 10 19.81 6.93 -2.88
CA PHE A 10 20.49 7.41 -4.10
C PHE A 10 20.84 6.30 -5.09
N THR A 11 21.11 5.10 -4.61
CA THR A 11 21.42 3.94 -5.47
C THR A 11 20.13 3.28 -5.97
N ILE A 12 19.09 3.31 -5.17
CA ILE A 12 17.80 2.65 -5.43
C ILE A 12 16.96 3.44 -6.44
N LYS A 13 17.05 4.77 -6.48
CA LYS A 13 16.41 5.61 -7.51
C LYS A 13 16.75 5.16 -8.95
N LYS A 14 17.86 4.45 -9.14
CA LYS A 14 18.29 3.92 -10.45
C LYS A 14 17.65 2.57 -10.82
N LYS A 15 17.04 1.86 -9.86
CA LYS A 15 16.46 0.52 -10.10
C LYS A 15 15.13 0.33 -9.34
N PRO A 16 14.01 0.86 -9.86
CA PRO A 16 12.71 0.77 -9.20
C PRO A 16 12.26 -0.67 -8.92
N TRP A 17 12.72 -1.64 -9.70
CA TRP A 17 12.45 -3.06 -9.48
C TRP A 17 12.90 -3.57 -8.10
N GLN A 18 13.95 -3.01 -7.53
CA GLN A 18 14.38 -3.37 -6.17
C GLN A 18 13.33 -2.99 -5.11
N MET A 19 12.54 -1.94 -5.34
CA MET A 19 11.45 -1.57 -4.45
C MET A 19 10.26 -2.53 -4.55
N PHE A 20 9.99 -3.03 -5.74
CA PHE A 20 9.00 -4.10 -5.89
C PHE A 20 9.40 -5.32 -5.06
N THR A 21 10.64 -5.80 -5.18
CA THR A 21 11.11 -6.95 -4.40
C THR A 21 11.14 -6.67 -2.90
N ALA A 22 11.50 -5.46 -2.48
CA ALA A 22 11.49 -5.07 -1.07
C ALA A 22 10.06 -5.06 -0.51
N GLY A 23 9.11 -4.42 -1.19
CA GLY A 23 7.70 -4.41 -0.80
C GLY A 23 7.10 -5.81 -0.74
N PHE A 24 7.42 -6.65 -1.71
CA PHE A 24 7.00 -8.05 -1.75
C PHE A 24 7.54 -8.84 -0.55
N LEU A 25 8.84 -8.78 -0.30
CA LEU A 25 9.48 -9.51 0.81
C LEU A 25 8.99 -9.03 2.17
N TYR A 26 8.90 -7.71 2.38
CA TYR A 26 8.38 -7.17 3.65
C TYR A 26 6.97 -7.63 3.94
N SER A 27 6.11 -7.68 2.91
CA SER A 27 4.74 -8.14 3.07
C SER A 27 4.66 -9.63 3.40
N ILE A 28 5.46 -10.48 2.77
CA ILE A 28 5.51 -11.92 3.08
C ILE A 28 6.04 -12.15 4.50
N ILE A 29 7.09 -11.45 4.91
CA ILE A 29 7.65 -11.57 6.26
C ILE A 29 6.63 -11.09 7.29
N ALA A 30 6.00 -9.94 7.07
CA ALA A 30 4.98 -9.39 7.96
C ALA A 30 3.78 -10.35 8.12
N LEU A 31 3.32 -10.94 7.01
CA LEU A 31 2.26 -11.93 7.00
C LEU A 31 2.65 -13.19 7.80
N ALA A 32 3.83 -13.73 7.55
CA ALA A 32 4.31 -14.91 8.26
C ALA A 32 4.47 -14.64 9.77
N MET A 33 5.05 -13.50 10.14
CA MET A 33 5.23 -13.12 11.54
C MET A 33 3.89 -12.87 12.23
N SER A 34 2.95 -12.18 11.57
CA SER A 34 1.63 -11.90 12.17
C SER A 34 0.86 -13.19 12.46
N TYR A 35 0.89 -14.14 11.54
CA TYR A 35 0.22 -15.42 11.69
C TYR A 35 0.84 -16.29 12.79
N VAL A 36 2.18 -16.35 12.88
CA VAL A 36 2.89 -17.19 13.86
C VAL A 36 2.77 -16.64 15.27
N VAL A 37 2.79 -15.31 15.45
CA VAL A 37 2.83 -14.69 16.79
C VAL A 37 1.43 -14.48 17.36
N PHE A 38 0.47 -14.01 16.56
CA PHE A 38 -0.87 -13.66 17.04
C PHE A 38 -1.95 -14.00 15.99
N THR A 39 -2.46 -15.21 16.02
CA THR A 39 -3.48 -15.68 15.09
C THR A 39 -4.78 -14.88 15.16
N GLU A 40 -5.20 -14.45 16.36
CA GLU A 40 -6.49 -13.75 16.56
C GLU A 40 -6.50 -12.31 16.00
N ILE A 41 -5.36 -11.63 16.05
CA ILE A 41 -5.20 -10.25 15.58
C ILE A 41 -4.26 -10.15 14.38
N ALA A 42 -4.02 -11.25 13.69
CA ALA A 42 -3.05 -11.34 12.62
C ALA A 42 -3.26 -10.27 11.53
N GLY A 43 -4.51 -9.98 11.16
CA GLY A 43 -4.83 -8.99 10.15
C GLY A 43 -4.39 -7.56 10.51
N ILE A 44 -4.60 -7.13 11.75
CA ILE A 44 -4.17 -5.81 12.22
C ILE A 44 -2.65 -5.77 12.33
N LEU A 45 -2.08 -6.78 12.94
CA LEU A 45 -0.63 -6.86 13.17
C LEU A 45 0.16 -6.88 11.86
N MET A 46 -0.33 -7.60 10.85
CA MET A 46 0.27 -7.62 9.52
C MET A 46 0.36 -6.22 8.92
N ILE A 47 -0.73 -5.47 8.92
CA ILE A 47 -0.75 -4.09 8.39
C ILE A 47 0.23 -3.21 9.17
N PHE A 48 0.21 -3.31 10.48
CA PHE A 48 1.09 -2.53 11.36
C PHE A 48 2.59 -2.84 11.09
N LEU A 49 2.95 -4.10 10.93
CA LEU A 49 4.32 -4.50 10.61
C LEU A 49 4.78 -3.98 9.25
N ILE A 50 3.90 -4.00 8.23
CA ILE A 50 4.22 -3.46 6.91
C ILE A 50 4.43 -1.95 6.97
N VAL A 51 3.58 -1.23 7.69
CA VAL A 51 3.73 0.22 7.87
C VAL A 51 5.05 0.52 8.54
N ILE A 52 5.40 -0.14 9.65
CA ILE A 52 6.68 0.06 10.33
C ILE A 52 7.86 -0.28 9.42
N ALA A 53 7.79 -1.37 8.65
CA ALA A 53 8.86 -1.76 7.75
C ALA A 53 9.06 -0.78 6.58
N THR A 54 7.99 -0.14 6.11
CA THR A 54 8.05 0.81 4.98
C THR A 54 8.35 2.25 5.41
N LEU A 55 8.06 2.63 6.67
CA LEU A 55 8.31 3.98 7.19
C LEU A 55 9.75 4.49 6.97
N PRO A 56 10.81 3.73 7.27
CA PRO A 56 12.18 4.19 7.03
C PRO A 56 12.47 4.49 5.56
N ILE A 57 11.89 3.69 4.65
CA ILE A 57 12.05 3.87 3.20
C ILE A 57 11.35 5.17 2.76
N LEU A 58 10.11 5.37 3.20
CA LEU A 58 9.34 6.57 2.91
C LEU A 58 10.02 7.82 3.45
N TYR A 59 10.43 7.80 4.71
CA TYR A 59 11.12 8.92 5.34
C TYR A 59 12.42 9.30 4.61
N SER A 60 13.25 8.31 4.32
CA SER A 60 14.51 8.51 3.59
C SER A 60 14.30 9.04 2.17
N THR A 61 13.22 8.59 1.52
CA THR A 61 12.84 9.04 0.17
C THR A 61 12.39 10.50 0.18
N ILE A 62 11.50 10.86 1.12
CA ILE A 62 10.99 12.24 1.26
C ILE A 62 12.13 13.21 1.62
N LYS A 63 12.96 12.83 2.59
CA LYS A 63 14.10 13.65 2.98
C LYS A 63 15.09 13.87 1.83
N GLY A 64 15.36 12.84 1.04
CA GLY A 64 16.22 12.96 -0.13
C GLY A 64 15.63 13.85 -1.24
N GLU A 65 14.29 13.97 -1.33
CA GLU A 65 13.64 14.93 -2.24
C GLU A 65 13.75 16.37 -1.72
N GLU A 66 13.52 16.57 -0.43
CA GLU A 66 13.68 17.90 0.20
C GLU A 66 15.09 18.47 0.00
N GLU A 67 16.13 17.65 0.15
CA GLU A 67 17.51 18.05 -0.11
C GLU A 67 17.74 18.42 -1.58
N LEU A 68 17.15 17.69 -2.53
CA LEU A 68 17.24 17.97 -3.96
C LEU A 68 16.50 19.24 -4.36
N ASP A 69 15.36 19.54 -3.76
CA ASP A 69 14.57 20.75 -4.02
C ASP A 69 15.38 22.02 -3.71
N LEU A 70 16.24 21.95 -2.69
CA LEU A 70 17.11 23.08 -2.30
C LEU A 70 18.29 23.30 -3.28
N GLU A 71 18.74 22.25 -3.98
CA GLU A 71 19.89 22.31 -4.88
C GLU A 71 19.50 22.65 -6.33
N ILE A 72 18.33 22.20 -6.79
CA ILE A 72 17.91 22.28 -8.19
C ILE A 72 17.05 23.51 -8.43
N LYS A 73 17.60 24.51 -9.12
CA LYS A 73 16.88 25.75 -9.49
C LYS A 73 16.00 25.63 -10.75
N LYS A 74 16.11 24.55 -11.55
CA LYS A 74 15.35 24.37 -12.79
C LYS A 74 14.15 23.47 -12.55
N GLU A 75 12.93 24.01 -12.67
CA GLU A 75 11.66 23.29 -12.49
C GLU A 75 11.54 22.03 -13.35
N SER A 76 11.98 22.05 -14.60
CA SER A 76 11.89 20.88 -15.48
C SER A 76 12.77 19.71 -15.08
N VAL A 77 13.88 19.98 -14.41
CA VAL A 77 14.77 18.94 -13.85
C VAL A 77 14.18 18.39 -12.57
N LEU A 78 13.65 19.26 -11.73
CA LEU A 78 12.96 18.93 -10.49
C LEU A 78 11.76 18.01 -10.74
N LEU A 79 10.94 18.34 -11.72
CA LEU A 79 9.78 17.50 -12.12
C LEU A 79 10.18 16.08 -12.54
N LYS A 80 11.32 15.93 -13.24
CA LYS A 80 11.85 14.61 -13.61
C LYS A 80 12.31 13.81 -12.39
N GLU A 81 12.91 14.44 -11.40
CA GLU A 81 13.32 13.77 -10.16
C GLU A 81 12.10 13.33 -9.36
N HIS A 82 11.11 14.19 -9.17
CA HIS A 82 9.84 13.81 -8.52
C HIS A 82 9.15 12.65 -9.21
N THR A 83 9.16 12.61 -10.56
CA THR A 83 8.60 11.48 -11.31
C THR A 83 9.32 10.16 -10.97
N LYS A 84 10.64 10.19 -10.81
CA LYS A 84 11.40 8.98 -10.43
C LYS A 84 11.00 8.46 -9.04
N VAL A 85 10.79 9.38 -8.10
CA VAL A 85 10.33 9.02 -6.75
C VAL A 85 8.93 8.43 -6.79
N LEU A 86 8.06 9.02 -7.58
CA LEU A 86 6.68 8.53 -7.73
C LEU A 86 6.67 7.11 -8.31
N VAL A 87 7.47 6.85 -9.34
CA VAL A 87 7.67 5.51 -9.91
C VAL A 87 8.22 4.54 -8.87
N PHE A 88 9.18 4.95 -8.09
CA PHE A 88 9.77 4.16 -7.00
C PHE A 88 8.73 3.75 -5.95
N LEU A 89 7.89 4.68 -5.50
CA LEU A 89 6.80 4.41 -4.56
C LEU A 89 5.71 3.51 -5.17
N MET A 90 5.41 3.70 -6.46
CA MET A 90 4.49 2.83 -7.18
C MET A 90 4.99 1.38 -7.24
N PHE A 91 6.28 1.15 -7.49
CA PHE A 91 6.85 -0.19 -7.49
C PHE A 91 6.84 -0.83 -6.10
N LEU A 92 7.08 -0.06 -5.03
CA LEU A 92 6.92 -0.52 -3.66
C LEU A 92 5.47 -0.98 -3.41
N PHE A 93 4.51 -0.14 -3.76
CA PHE A 93 3.09 -0.46 -3.61
C PHE A 93 2.67 -1.70 -4.42
N LEU A 94 3.13 -1.81 -5.66
CA LEU A 94 2.88 -2.99 -6.50
C LEU A 94 3.46 -4.26 -5.89
N GLY A 95 4.65 -4.18 -5.29
CA GLY A 95 5.26 -5.31 -4.59
C GLY A 95 4.39 -5.78 -3.42
N ILE A 96 3.94 -4.86 -2.57
CA ILE A 96 3.05 -5.14 -1.44
C ILE A 96 1.73 -5.76 -1.93
N THR A 97 1.11 -5.15 -2.93
CA THR A 97 -0.17 -5.63 -3.48
C THR A 97 -0.04 -7.02 -4.08
N THR A 98 1.03 -7.26 -4.85
CA THR A 98 1.28 -8.57 -5.44
C THR A 98 1.48 -9.65 -4.37
N ALA A 99 2.21 -9.33 -3.29
CA ALA A 99 2.38 -10.24 -2.16
C ALA A 99 1.04 -10.62 -1.52
N PHE A 100 0.15 -9.64 -1.31
CA PHE A 100 -1.18 -9.91 -0.75
C PHE A 100 -2.07 -10.73 -1.67
N VAL A 101 -2.09 -10.41 -2.95
CA VAL A 101 -2.88 -11.17 -3.94
C VAL A 101 -2.41 -12.62 -4.00
N LEU A 102 -1.10 -12.85 -4.10
CA LEU A 102 -0.54 -14.19 -4.13
C LEU A 102 -0.80 -14.93 -2.82
N SER A 103 -0.64 -14.27 -1.68
CA SER A 103 -0.93 -14.86 -0.37
C SER A 103 -2.40 -15.27 -0.27
N TYR A 104 -3.32 -14.41 -0.69
CA TYR A 104 -4.76 -14.70 -0.67
C TYR A 104 -5.12 -15.93 -1.54
N VAL A 105 -4.45 -16.10 -2.68
CA VAL A 105 -4.72 -17.19 -3.63
C VAL A 105 -4.07 -18.51 -3.19
N PHE A 106 -2.84 -18.46 -2.66
CA PHE A 106 -2.05 -19.67 -2.41
C PHE A 106 -2.06 -20.17 -0.97
N LEU A 107 -2.49 -19.36 0.00
CA LEU A 107 -2.54 -19.82 1.39
C LEU A 107 -3.78 -20.70 1.64
N PRO A 108 -3.70 -21.64 2.61
CA PRO A 108 -4.85 -22.41 3.09
C PRO A 108 -5.94 -21.48 3.64
N SER A 109 -7.21 -21.88 3.46
CA SER A 109 -8.39 -21.08 3.87
C SER A 109 -8.32 -20.63 5.35
N ALA A 110 -7.88 -21.50 6.25
CA ALA A 110 -7.74 -21.17 7.67
C ALA A 110 -6.77 -20.01 7.93
N MET A 111 -5.68 -19.91 7.17
CA MET A 111 -4.74 -18.78 7.24
C MET A 111 -5.33 -17.51 6.63
N VAL A 112 -6.02 -17.65 5.48
CA VAL A 112 -6.68 -16.54 4.81
C VAL A 112 -7.74 -15.93 5.73
N ASP A 113 -8.56 -16.75 6.37
CA ASP A 113 -9.60 -16.28 7.28
C ASP A 113 -9.04 -15.58 8.53
N SER A 114 -7.88 -16.00 9.02
CA SER A 114 -7.22 -15.33 10.13
C SER A 114 -6.60 -13.99 9.72
N VAL A 115 -5.81 -13.99 8.65
CA VAL A 115 -5.00 -12.83 8.25
C VAL A 115 -5.83 -11.77 7.52
N PHE A 116 -6.83 -12.18 6.72
CA PHE A 116 -7.65 -11.28 5.90
C PHE A 116 -9.08 -11.08 6.45
N SER A 117 -9.36 -11.49 7.69
CA SER A 117 -10.68 -11.37 8.32
C SER A 117 -11.25 -9.95 8.30
N LEU A 118 -10.43 -8.95 8.57
CA LEU A 118 -10.84 -7.54 8.56
C LEU A 118 -11.24 -7.06 7.16
N GLN A 119 -10.47 -7.43 6.15
CA GLN A 119 -10.75 -7.08 4.77
C GLN A 119 -12.02 -7.79 4.27
N GLN A 120 -12.19 -9.07 4.59
CA GLN A 120 -13.39 -9.82 4.26
C GLN A 120 -14.63 -9.22 4.94
N ASN A 121 -14.54 -8.89 6.22
CA ASN A 121 -15.62 -8.23 6.96
C ASN A 121 -15.97 -6.86 6.37
N ALA A 122 -14.96 -6.07 5.99
CA ALA A 122 -15.19 -4.78 5.33
C ALA A 122 -15.89 -4.96 3.98
N ILE A 123 -15.46 -5.92 3.15
CA ILE A 123 -16.09 -6.23 1.87
C ILE A 123 -17.53 -6.71 2.08
N ASN A 124 -17.76 -7.59 3.06
CA ASN A 124 -19.09 -8.11 3.36
C ASN A 124 -20.03 -7.00 3.85
N SER A 125 -19.56 -6.09 4.70
CA SER A 125 -20.37 -4.95 5.17
C SER A 125 -20.75 -4.01 4.02
N VAL A 126 -19.84 -3.76 3.09
CA VAL A 126 -20.12 -2.98 1.89
C VAL A 126 -21.13 -3.70 1.00
N ASN A 127 -20.95 -5.00 0.77
CA ASN A 127 -21.86 -5.81 -0.05
C ASN A 127 -23.27 -5.89 0.54
N VAL A 128 -23.40 -6.02 1.86
CA VAL A 128 -24.71 -6.01 2.54
C VAL A 128 -25.40 -4.66 2.35
N ASN A 129 -24.68 -3.56 2.53
CA ASN A 129 -25.22 -2.23 2.31
C ASN A 129 -25.63 -1.99 0.86
N ILE A 130 -24.81 -2.44 -0.10
CA ILE A 130 -25.12 -2.36 -1.53
C ILE A 130 -26.38 -3.19 -1.85
N ASN A 131 -26.46 -4.42 -1.36
CA ASN A 131 -27.63 -5.28 -1.61
C ASN A 131 -28.91 -4.74 -0.96
N ALA A 132 -28.83 -4.11 0.19
CA ALA A 132 -29.95 -3.41 0.84
C ALA A 132 -30.44 -2.20 0.04
N GLU A 133 -29.51 -1.47 -0.63
CA GLU A 133 -29.87 -0.34 -1.49
C GLU A 133 -30.32 -0.78 -2.91
N VAL A 134 -29.83 -1.90 -3.43
CA VAL A 134 -30.11 -2.41 -4.80
C VAL A 134 -31.52 -3.02 -4.91
N THR A 135 -32.22 -3.32 -3.81
CA THR A 135 -33.64 -3.66 -3.84
C THR A 135 -34.53 -2.53 -4.37
N GLY A 136 -34.00 -1.33 -4.61
CA GLY A 136 -34.68 -0.21 -5.25
C GLY A 136 -33.95 0.22 -6.53
N ASN A 137 -34.15 -0.48 -7.64
CA ASN A 137 -33.93 -0.04 -9.04
C ASN A 137 -32.67 0.85 -9.31
N ILE A 138 -31.59 0.67 -8.54
CA ILE A 138 -30.35 1.44 -8.71
C ILE A 138 -29.56 0.83 -9.88
N THR A 139 -29.26 1.64 -10.87
CA THR A 139 -28.44 1.21 -12.02
C THR A 139 -26.97 1.05 -11.60
N LYS A 140 -26.22 0.21 -12.33
CA LYS A 140 -24.77 0.04 -12.10
C LYS A 140 -24.01 1.37 -12.18
N ILE A 141 -24.53 2.33 -12.94
CA ILE A 141 -23.97 3.69 -13.10
C ILE A 141 -24.16 4.51 -11.81
N ASP A 142 -25.32 4.42 -11.18
CA ASP A 142 -25.58 5.10 -9.91
C ASP A 142 -24.69 4.58 -8.79
N LEU A 143 -24.51 3.26 -8.75
CA LEU A 143 -23.61 2.62 -7.79
C LEU A 143 -22.16 3.08 -7.99
N PHE A 144 -21.68 3.07 -9.23
CA PHE A 144 -20.34 3.55 -9.58
C PHE A 144 -20.18 5.03 -9.19
N SER A 145 -21.17 5.88 -9.52
CA SER A 145 -21.16 7.31 -9.20
C SER A 145 -21.06 7.54 -7.69
N ARG A 146 -21.83 6.82 -6.88
CA ARG A 146 -21.79 6.93 -5.41
C ARG A 146 -20.43 6.53 -4.83
N ILE A 147 -19.86 5.41 -5.29
CA ILE A 147 -18.53 4.94 -4.86
C ILE A 147 -17.48 5.97 -5.26
N PHE A 148 -17.53 6.46 -6.49
CA PHE A 148 -16.59 7.46 -7.01
C PHE A 148 -16.65 8.77 -6.21
N VAL A 149 -17.85 9.31 -6.00
CA VAL A 149 -18.04 10.55 -5.23
C VAL A 149 -17.59 10.38 -3.78
N ASN A 150 -17.87 9.24 -3.16
CA ASN A 150 -17.41 8.97 -1.80
C ASN A 150 -15.88 8.93 -1.69
N ASN A 151 -15.22 8.24 -2.63
CA ASN A 151 -13.76 8.17 -2.67
C ASN A 151 -13.14 9.54 -2.96
N LEU A 152 -13.78 10.34 -3.82
CA LEU A 152 -13.35 11.72 -4.09
C LEU A 152 -13.44 12.61 -2.84
N LYS A 153 -14.51 12.47 -2.05
CA LYS A 153 -14.65 13.19 -0.77
C LYS A 153 -13.53 12.81 0.20
N VAL A 154 -13.25 11.51 0.36
CA VAL A 154 -12.15 11.05 1.22
C VAL A 154 -10.82 11.63 0.76
N LEU A 155 -10.54 11.62 -0.53
CA LEU A 155 -9.33 12.19 -1.11
C LEU A 155 -9.22 13.69 -0.81
N PHE A 156 -10.30 14.44 -0.95
CA PHE A 156 -10.35 15.87 -0.60
C PHE A 156 -10.07 16.13 0.88
N PHE A 157 -10.66 15.32 1.78
CA PHE A 157 -10.41 15.43 3.22
C PHE A 157 -9.00 15.07 3.63
N CYS A 158 -8.33 14.17 2.88
CA CYS A 158 -6.93 13.82 3.14
C CYS A 158 -5.94 14.88 2.61
N LEU A 159 -6.38 15.79 1.75
CA LEU A 159 -5.53 16.78 1.09
C LEU A 159 -5.55 18.15 1.81
N ILE A 160 -6.49 18.36 2.74
CA ILE A 160 -6.63 19.53 3.61
C ILE A 160 -6.01 19.28 4.98
#